data_db06db90bd04ae53e73d531e6a73d795
#
_entry.id   db06db90bd04ae53e73d531e6a73d795
#
_cell.length_a   1.000
_cell.length_b   1.000
_cell.length_c   1.000
_cell.angle_alpha   90.00
_cell.angle_beta   90.00
_cell.angle_gamma   90.00
#
_symmetry.space_group_name_H-M   'P 1'
#
loop_
_entity.id
_entity.type
_entity.pdbx_description
1 polymer ?
#
loop_
_entity_poly.entity_id
_entity_poly.type
_entity_poly.pdbx_seq_one_letter_code
_entity_poly.pdbx_strand_id
1 'polypeptide(L)'
;SADADRQLSQTYGPEVVRSEGLSVRTTMDTELQELAQRVLRDGLMDYDRRHGYRGPLGFVDINNWEAELAAAELPYDTLDFRPAAVLQMQDREALIGFEDGTTGFVPFEGYRWAKIKIDDDTVGRAPSLPRDVMAIGDIILTSPRGAGAYNLEQTPEIEGALVALDPHTGRILALVGGYAYDPSRGALNRATQAERQPGSTFKPFVYLAAMEQGFSPNSTVLDNPWIIPARGQDEEDWRPQNYDGTFWGRQPLYAGLEWSRNLMTVRLANEVGMDRIVEIARDFGIDDALPPYLAISLGTAETTLMDLTTAYGMLVNGGKQVEPTLMDRVQDRYGQTLYKKKKRNCVDC
;
A
#
# COMPACT_ATOMS: atom_id res chain seq x y z
N SER A 1 -12.20 13.02 -5.89
CA SER A 1 -10.87 12.55 -5.51
C SER A 1 -9.83 13.25 -6.38
N ALA A 2 -8.63 13.45 -5.86
CA ALA A 2 -7.54 14.14 -6.57
C ALA A 2 -7.17 13.45 -7.91
N ASP A 3 -7.26 12.13 -7.98
CA ASP A 3 -6.98 11.39 -9.21
C ASP A 3 -8.05 11.62 -10.28
N ALA A 4 -9.32 11.68 -9.90
CA ALA A 4 -10.39 12.03 -10.83
C ALA A 4 -10.21 13.47 -11.37
N ASP A 5 -9.83 14.42 -10.49
CA ASP A 5 -9.53 15.79 -10.88
C ASP A 5 -8.33 15.88 -11.83
N ARG A 6 -7.27 15.12 -11.55
CA ARG A 6 -6.09 15.00 -12.42
C ARG A 6 -6.47 14.44 -13.80
N GLN A 7 -7.24 13.35 -13.85
CA GLN A 7 -7.69 12.73 -15.09
C GLN A 7 -8.60 13.69 -15.89
N LEU A 8 -9.51 14.40 -15.22
CA LEU A 8 -10.35 15.43 -15.85
C LEU A 8 -9.51 16.57 -16.40
N SER A 9 -8.55 17.07 -15.64
CA SER A 9 -7.66 18.15 -16.04
C SER A 9 -6.78 17.76 -17.24
N GLN A 10 -6.33 16.52 -17.30
CA GLN A 10 -5.60 15.98 -18.46
C GLN A 10 -6.50 15.85 -19.70
N THR A 11 -7.77 15.47 -19.52
CA THR A 11 -8.70 15.19 -20.63
C THR A 11 -9.34 16.48 -21.17
N TYR A 12 -9.77 17.39 -20.30
CA TYR A 12 -10.53 18.58 -20.67
C TYR A 12 -9.76 19.89 -20.49
N GLY A 13 -8.61 19.84 -19.85
CA GLY A 13 -7.83 21.01 -19.46
C GLY A 13 -8.23 21.54 -18.07
N PRO A 14 -7.25 22.09 -17.30
CA PRO A 14 -7.49 22.54 -15.93
C PRO A 14 -8.44 23.74 -15.84
N GLU A 15 -8.48 24.62 -16.85
CA GLU A 15 -9.39 25.76 -16.91
C GLU A 15 -10.85 25.30 -17.04
N VAL A 16 -11.12 24.31 -17.88
CA VAL A 16 -12.47 23.75 -18.08
C VAL A 16 -12.96 23.11 -16.79
N VAL A 17 -12.11 22.34 -16.10
CA VAL A 17 -12.47 21.69 -14.84
C VAL A 17 -12.85 22.71 -13.77
N ARG A 18 -12.13 23.86 -13.72
CA ARG A 18 -12.36 24.89 -12.70
C ARG A 18 -13.51 25.82 -13.02
N SER A 19 -13.73 26.16 -14.29
CA SER A 19 -14.64 27.25 -14.69
C SER A 19 -15.93 26.79 -15.37
N GLU A 20 -15.96 25.62 -16.02
CA GLU A 20 -17.08 25.21 -16.86
C GLU A 20 -18.22 24.49 -16.08
N GLY A 21 -18.05 24.23 -14.76
CA GLY A 21 -19.09 23.64 -13.94
C GLY A 21 -19.43 22.20 -14.32
N LEU A 22 -18.39 21.35 -14.45
CA LEU A 22 -18.57 19.94 -14.78
C LEU A 22 -19.26 19.17 -13.64
N SER A 23 -20.26 18.34 -14.00
CA SER A 23 -20.87 17.37 -13.12
C SER A 23 -20.27 16.00 -13.36
N VAL A 24 -19.61 15.44 -12.35
CA VAL A 24 -18.87 14.16 -12.48
C VAL A 24 -19.49 13.11 -11.57
N ARG A 25 -19.93 12.01 -12.16
CA ARG A 25 -20.30 10.81 -11.43
C ARG A 25 -19.12 9.86 -11.40
N THR A 26 -18.55 9.68 -10.21
CA THR A 26 -17.44 8.73 -9.99
C THR A 26 -17.94 7.30 -9.87
N THR A 27 -17.02 6.34 -9.97
CA THR A 27 -17.28 4.91 -9.76
C THR A 27 -17.18 4.49 -8.30
N MET A 28 -16.73 5.41 -7.44
CA MET A 28 -16.48 5.16 -6.02
C MET A 28 -17.73 4.67 -5.29
N ASP A 29 -17.60 3.60 -4.55
CA ASP A 29 -18.52 3.16 -3.52
C ASP A 29 -18.08 3.77 -2.19
N THR A 30 -18.93 4.64 -1.61
CA THR A 30 -18.57 5.40 -0.40
C THR A 30 -18.31 4.52 0.82
N GLU A 31 -19.12 3.49 1.01
CA GLU A 31 -18.96 2.58 2.15
C GLU A 31 -17.65 1.79 2.03
N LEU A 32 -17.37 1.30 0.80
CA LEU A 32 -16.13 0.58 0.52
C LEU A 32 -14.90 1.49 0.62
N GLN A 33 -15.00 2.75 0.18
CA GLN A 33 -13.93 3.74 0.31
C GLN A 33 -13.60 4.03 1.78
N GLU A 34 -14.61 4.24 2.63
CA GLU A 34 -14.42 4.46 4.07
C GLU A 34 -13.83 3.23 4.75
N LEU A 35 -14.32 2.03 4.39
CA LEU A 35 -13.75 0.78 4.88
C LEU A 35 -12.29 0.62 4.47
N ALA A 36 -11.98 0.83 3.19
CA ALA A 36 -10.61 0.71 2.65
C ALA A 36 -9.64 1.67 3.35
N GLN A 37 -10.07 2.91 3.59
CA GLN A 37 -9.27 3.89 4.30
C GLN A 37 -8.99 3.49 5.74
N ARG A 38 -10.01 3.00 6.45
CA ARG A 38 -9.89 2.53 7.83
C ARG A 38 -8.95 1.32 7.93
N VAL A 39 -9.19 0.27 7.13
CA VAL A 39 -8.38 -0.96 7.23
C VAL A 39 -6.93 -0.76 6.80
N LEU A 40 -6.67 0.14 5.83
CA LEU A 40 -5.29 0.49 5.48
C LEU A 40 -4.61 1.21 6.65
N ARG A 41 -5.25 2.21 7.26
CA ARG A 41 -4.71 2.94 8.41
C ARG A 41 -4.46 2.01 9.59
N ASP A 42 -5.42 1.18 9.93
CA ASP A 42 -5.29 0.20 11.02
C ASP A 42 -4.11 -0.76 10.76
N GLY A 43 -3.98 -1.26 9.53
CA GLY A 43 -2.87 -2.15 9.15
C GLY A 43 -1.49 -1.48 9.23
N LEU A 44 -1.37 -0.22 8.79
CA LEU A 44 -0.14 0.56 8.88
C LEU A 44 0.22 0.86 10.35
N MET A 45 -0.77 1.25 11.16
CA MET A 45 -0.61 1.47 12.60
C MET A 45 -0.16 0.21 13.34
N ASP A 46 -0.78 -0.93 13.05
CA ASP A 46 -0.44 -2.21 13.66
C ASP A 46 0.98 -2.67 13.26
N TYR A 47 1.38 -2.43 12.03
CA TYR A 47 2.75 -2.69 11.59
C TYR A 47 3.73 -1.81 12.35
N ASP A 48 3.49 -0.51 12.38
CA ASP A 48 4.35 0.49 13.01
C ASP A 48 4.52 0.23 14.52
N ARG A 49 3.42 -0.09 15.22
CA ARG A 49 3.47 -0.45 16.64
C ARG A 49 4.33 -1.69 16.92
N ARG A 50 4.39 -2.66 16.02
CA ARG A 50 5.28 -3.83 16.16
C ARG A 50 6.75 -3.46 16.05
N HIS A 51 7.08 -2.37 15.33
CA HIS A 51 8.44 -1.85 15.16
C HIS A 51 8.84 -0.84 16.24
N GLY A 52 7.93 -0.57 17.19
CA GLY A 52 8.22 0.14 18.41
C GLY A 52 7.83 1.62 18.42
N TYR A 53 7.83 2.16 19.61
CA TYR A 53 7.54 3.57 19.89
C TYR A 53 8.82 4.40 19.72
N ARG A 54 8.71 5.50 18.98
CA ARG A 54 9.83 6.39 18.64
C ARG A 54 10.05 7.54 19.62
N GLY A 55 9.20 7.65 20.64
CA GLY A 55 9.27 8.72 21.63
C GLY A 55 8.29 9.87 21.35
N PRO A 56 8.37 10.94 22.16
CA PRO A 56 7.50 12.10 22.06
C PRO A 56 7.82 12.94 20.81
N LEU A 57 6.86 13.79 20.41
CA LEU A 57 7.03 14.74 19.30
C LEU A 57 7.88 15.95 19.67
N GLY A 58 7.97 16.28 20.94
CA GLY A 58 8.69 17.43 21.45
C GLY A 58 8.50 17.58 22.94
N PHE A 59 8.79 18.76 23.47
CA PHE A 59 8.74 19.07 24.88
C PHE A 59 8.18 20.47 25.12
N VAL A 60 7.43 20.65 26.22
CA VAL A 60 6.88 21.94 26.69
C VAL A 60 7.27 22.20 28.14
N ASP A 61 7.37 23.47 28.53
CA ASP A 61 7.44 23.84 29.94
C ASP A 61 6.05 23.66 30.57
N ILE A 62 5.98 22.81 31.60
CA ILE A 62 4.73 22.48 32.30
C ILE A 62 4.06 23.71 32.97
N ASN A 63 4.80 24.80 33.20
CA ASN A 63 4.24 26.02 33.74
C ASN A 63 3.53 26.88 32.69
N ASN A 64 3.73 26.59 31.40
CA ASN A 64 3.14 27.30 30.25
C ASN A 64 2.68 26.34 29.15
N TRP A 65 2.41 25.09 29.50
CA TRP A 65 2.18 23.99 28.57
C TRP A 65 1.04 24.23 27.57
N GLU A 66 -0.03 24.91 27.98
CA GLU A 66 -1.19 25.20 27.09
C GLU A 66 -0.76 26.04 25.90
N ALA A 67 -0.07 27.15 26.16
CA ALA A 67 0.38 28.06 25.11
C ALA A 67 1.47 27.45 24.22
N GLU A 68 2.40 26.70 24.82
CA GLU A 68 3.48 26.03 24.07
C GLU A 68 2.95 24.86 23.23
N LEU A 69 1.99 24.09 23.76
CA LEU A 69 1.33 23.02 23.00
C LEU A 69 0.54 23.56 21.82
N ALA A 70 -0.18 24.68 22.01
CA ALA A 70 -0.91 25.35 20.93
C ALA A 70 0.00 25.94 19.85
N ALA A 71 1.25 26.28 20.20
CA ALA A 71 2.26 26.80 19.27
C ALA A 71 3.14 25.70 18.64
N ALA A 72 3.02 24.44 19.09
CA ALA A 72 3.86 23.34 18.63
C ALA A 72 3.59 23.01 17.15
N GLU A 73 4.66 22.87 16.38
CA GLU A 73 4.57 22.35 15.02
C GLU A 73 4.36 20.83 15.04
N LEU A 74 3.14 20.41 14.69
CA LEU A 74 2.77 19.00 14.65
C LEU A 74 2.89 18.43 13.24
N PRO A 75 3.20 17.15 13.10
CA PRO A 75 3.12 16.47 11.81
C PRO A 75 1.71 16.59 11.20
N TYR A 76 1.63 16.78 9.88
CA TYR A 76 0.34 16.94 9.18
C TYR A 76 -0.49 15.65 9.16
N ASP A 77 0.13 14.52 9.41
CA ASP A 77 -0.43 13.17 9.36
C ASP A 77 -0.99 12.69 10.70
N THR A 78 -1.12 13.59 11.68
CA THR A 78 -1.71 13.26 12.99
C THR A 78 -3.19 12.86 12.88
N LEU A 79 -3.88 13.29 11.84
CA LEU A 79 -5.29 12.99 11.56
C LEU A 79 -6.19 13.32 12.77
N ASP A 80 -6.84 12.28 13.32
CA ASP A 80 -7.76 12.38 14.45
C ASP A 80 -7.03 12.28 15.82
N PHE A 81 -5.71 12.18 15.85
CA PHE A 81 -4.95 12.15 17.09
C PHE A 81 -4.84 13.54 17.68
N ARG A 82 -5.07 13.62 18.97
CA ARG A 82 -5.01 14.87 19.73
C ARG A 82 -3.66 14.96 20.43
N PRO A 83 -2.85 16.02 20.20
CA PRO A 83 -1.63 16.25 20.95
C PRO A 83 -1.94 16.60 22.39
N ALA A 84 -1.13 16.14 23.31
CA ALA A 84 -1.23 16.41 24.74
C ALA A 84 0.13 16.55 25.37
N ALA A 85 0.25 17.40 26.39
CA ALA A 85 1.43 17.51 27.25
C ALA A 85 1.32 16.55 28.43
N VAL A 86 2.39 15.87 28.78
CA VAL A 86 2.47 15.03 29.98
C VAL A 86 2.72 15.92 31.18
N LEU A 87 1.74 16.02 32.10
CA LEU A 87 1.78 16.93 33.24
C LEU A 87 2.29 16.28 34.53
N GLN A 88 1.93 15.01 34.75
CA GLN A 88 2.30 14.28 35.96
C GLN A 88 2.38 12.78 35.71
N MET A 89 3.29 12.12 36.41
CA MET A 89 3.40 10.66 36.42
C MET A 89 2.83 10.10 37.73
N GLN A 90 1.98 9.08 37.56
CA GLN A 90 1.48 8.26 38.66
C GLN A 90 2.01 6.82 38.50
N ASP A 91 1.64 5.92 39.42
CA ASP A 91 2.20 4.56 39.44
C ASP A 91 1.97 3.79 38.11
N ARG A 92 0.78 3.89 37.53
CA ARG A 92 0.39 3.17 36.29
C ARG A 92 -0.31 4.03 35.25
N GLU A 93 -0.34 5.33 35.46
CA GLU A 93 -0.96 6.26 34.53
C GLU A 93 -0.19 7.58 34.47
N ALA A 94 -0.34 8.31 33.39
CA ALA A 94 0.16 9.66 33.22
C ALA A 94 -1.00 10.64 33.09
N LEU A 95 -0.98 11.72 33.89
CA LEU A 95 -1.91 12.86 33.70
C LEU A 95 -1.43 13.67 32.49
N ILE A 96 -2.33 13.98 31.59
CA ILE A 96 -2.07 14.76 30.38
C ILE A 96 -2.96 15.98 30.30
N GLY A 97 -2.49 17.03 29.62
CA GLY A 97 -3.22 18.26 29.37
C GLY A 97 -3.28 18.59 27.88
N PHE A 98 -4.35 19.24 27.47
CA PHE A 98 -4.62 19.63 26.09
C PHE A 98 -4.60 21.16 25.97
N GLU A 99 -4.34 21.68 24.76
CA GLU A 99 -4.25 23.12 24.45
C GLU A 99 -5.43 23.96 24.95
N ASP A 100 -6.62 23.34 25.08
CA ASP A 100 -7.84 23.99 25.58
C ASP A 100 -7.96 23.99 27.13
N GLY A 101 -6.90 23.59 27.83
CA GLY A 101 -6.87 23.49 29.30
C GLY A 101 -7.57 22.27 29.88
N THR A 102 -8.21 21.45 29.06
CA THR A 102 -8.81 20.19 29.54
C THR A 102 -7.73 19.16 29.85
N THR A 103 -8.02 18.25 30.77
CA THR A 103 -7.08 17.21 31.18
C THR A 103 -7.67 15.82 31.00
N GLY A 104 -6.81 14.83 30.93
CA GLY A 104 -7.12 13.41 30.86
C GLY A 104 -6.00 12.58 31.42
N PHE A 105 -6.06 11.28 31.23
CA PHE A 105 -4.99 10.39 31.67
C PHE A 105 -4.74 9.28 30.64
N VAL A 106 -3.48 8.80 30.58
CA VAL A 106 -3.08 7.65 29.78
C VAL A 106 -2.80 6.50 30.74
N PRO A 107 -3.73 5.52 30.85
CA PRO A 107 -3.57 4.35 31.72
C PRO A 107 -2.60 3.34 31.11
N PHE A 108 -2.16 2.36 31.88
CA PHE A 108 -1.27 1.28 31.43
C PHE A 108 -1.73 0.63 30.13
N GLU A 109 -3.01 0.32 30.01
CA GLU A 109 -3.61 -0.26 28.81
C GLU A 109 -3.46 0.63 27.57
N GLY A 110 -3.32 1.94 27.76
CA GLY A 110 -3.15 2.94 26.69
C GLY A 110 -1.71 3.00 26.14
N TYR A 111 -0.71 2.67 26.98
CA TYR A 111 0.70 2.76 26.56
C TYR A 111 1.46 1.42 26.57
N ARG A 112 0.88 0.32 27.03
CA ARG A 112 1.54 -0.99 27.16
C ARG A 112 2.15 -1.53 25.87
N TRP A 113 1.68 -1.07 24.71
CA TRP A 113 2.20 -1.45 23.40
C TRP A 113 3.56 -0.81 23.10
N ALA A 114 3.85 0.35 23.69
CA ALA A 114 4.93 1.27 23.35
C ALA A 114 6.31 0.76 23.78
N LYS A 115 6.74 -0.38 23.24
CA LYS A 115 8.13 -0.81 23.32
C LYS A 115 9.00 0.19 22.60
N ILE A 116 10.03 0.74 23.22
CA ILE A 116 10.90 1.73 22.58
C ILE A 116 11.60 1.11 21.37
N LYS A 117 11.53 1.77 20.19
CA LYS A 117 12.30 1.40 19.01
C LYS A 117 13.80 1.63 19.29
N ILE A 118 14.63 0.59 19.13
CA ILE A 118 16.08 0.66 19.30
C ILE A 118 16.73 0.87 17.92
N ASP A 119 16.35 0.06 16.95
CA ASP A 119 16.73 0.16 15.55
C ASP A 119 15.59 -0.41 14.66
N ASP A 120 15.84 -0.59 13.37
CA ASP A 120 14.78 -1.01 12.43
C ASP A 120 14.27 -2.43 12.67
N ASP A 121 15.10 -3.30 13.27
CA ASP A 121 14.79 -4.71 13.51
C ASP A 121 14.58 -5.04 15.00
N THR A 122 14.88 -4.08 15.90
CA THR A 122 14.94 -4.35 17.34
C THR A 122 14.09 -3.38 18.14
N VAL A 123 13.25 -3.93 19.00
CA VAL A 123 12.48 -3.17 19.99
C VAL A 123 12.89 -3.51 21.41
N GLY A 124 12.74 -2.55 22.31
CA GLY A 124 13.04 -2.70 23.73
C GLY A 124 12.05 -3.62 24.45
N ARG A 125 12.21 -3.71 25.77
CA ARG A 125 11.28 -4.42 26.64
C ARG A 125 9.90 -3.74 26.66
N ALA A 126 8.86 -4.51 26.96
CA ALA A 126 7.54 -3.94 27.22
C ALA A 126 7.58 -2.97 28.42
N PRO A 127 6.96 -1.78 28.31
CA PRO A 127 6.89 -0.85 29.42
C PRO A 127 6.05 -1.41 30.57
N SER A 128 6.42 -1.09 31.79
CA SER A 128 5.65 -1.44 33.01
C SER A 128 5.12 -0.20 33.73
N LEU A 129 5.76 0.93 33.53
CA LEU A 129 5.42 2.23 34.13
C LEU A 129 5.39 3.31 33.03
N PRO A 130 4.64 4.42 33.23
CA PRO A 130 4.60 5.51 32.25
C PRO A 130 5.97 6.09 31.92
N ARG A 131 6.83 6.22 32.94
CA ARG A 131 8.20 6.74 32.80
C ARG A 131 9.13 5.85 31.95
N ASP A 132 8.69 4.66 31.57
CA ASP A 132 9.46 3.80 30.66
C ASP A 132 9.35 4.30 29.21
N VAL A 133 8.34 5.15 28.88
CA VAL A 133 8.02 5.57 27.53
C VAL A 133 7.72 7.07 27.36
N MET A 134 7.52 7.81 28.45
CA MET A 134 7.25 9.24 28.43
C MET A 134 7.81 9.93 29.67
N ALA A 135 8.05 11.24 29.59
CA ALA A 135 8.51 12.10 30.65
C ALA A 135 7.56 13.29 30.86
N ILE A 136 7.65 13.95 32.05
CA ILE A 136 6.88 15.19 32.28
C ILE A 136 7.37 16.26 31.33
N GLY A 137 6.43 16.95 30.65
CA GLY A 137 6.68 17.94 29.63
C GLY A 137 6.67 17.38 28.20
N ASP A 138 6.67 16.07 28.00
CA ASP A 138 6.62 15.48 26.68
C ASP A 138 5.31 15.84 25.95
N ILE A 139 5.42 16.16 24.66
CA ILE A 139 4.29 16.25 23.72
C ILE A 139 4.06 14.86 23.12
N ILE A 140 2.91 14.28 23.39
CA ILE A 140 2.51 12.97 22.89
C ILE A 140 1.23 13.07 22.05
N LEU A 141 1.05 12.13 21.11
CA LEU A 141 -0.21 11.97 20.42
C LEU A 141 -1.14 11.04 21.19
N THR A 142 -2.42 11.36 21.19
CA THR A 142 -3.41 10.59 21.95
C THR A 142 -4.70 10.37 21.14
N SER A 143 -5.38 9.25 21.46
CA SER A 143 -6.75 8.99 20.99
C SER A 143 -7.69 8.69 22.16
N PRO A 144 -8.98 9.10 22.07
CA PRO A 144 -9.95 8.84 23.15
C PRO A 144 -10.15 7.34 23.42
N ARG A 145 -10.17 6.96 24.69
CA ARG A 145 -10.50 5.61 25.16
C ARG A 145 -11.83 5.55 25.92
N GLY A 146 -12.37 6.72 26.29
CA GLY A 146 -13.57 6.89 27.08
C GLY A 146 -13.28 7.22 28.55
N ALA A 147 -14.27 7.83 29.23
CA ALA A 147 -14.19 8.21 30.64
C ALA A 147 -12.94 9.06 31.03
N GLY A 148 -12.50 9.95 30.14
CA GLY A 148 -11.31 10.79 30.35
C GLY A 148 -9.98 10.05 30.16
N ALA A 149 -10.01 8.79 29.81
CA ALA A 149 -8.84 8.00 29.46
C ALA A 149 -8.46 8.13 27.97
N TYR A 150 -7.17 8.04 27.67
CA TYR A 150 -6.60 8.15 26.34
C TYR A 150 -5.59 7.03 26.08
N ASN A 151 -5.41 6.67 24.81
CA ASN A 151 -4.28 5.85 24.36
C ASN A 151 -3.12 6.77 23.97
N LEU A 152 -1.90 6.30 24.18
CA LEU A 152 -0.71 6.83 23.54
C LEU A 152 -0.70 6.38 22.08
N GLU A 153 -0.45 7.32 21.16
CA GLU A 153 -0.45 7.06 19.71
C GLU A 153 0.85 7.57 19.07
N GLN A 154 1.11 7.10 17.89
CA GLN A 154 2.11 7.67 16.98
C GLN A 154 1.64 7.48 15.54
N THR A 155 2.03 8.38 14.63
CA THR A 155 1.78 8.23 13.19
C THR A 155 2.77 7.20 12.62
N PRO A 156 2.35 6.34 11.68
CA PRO A 156 3.26 5.34 11.11
C PRO A 156 4.33 6.01 10.23
N GLU A 157 5.56 5.50 10.30
CA GLU A 157 6.65 5.87 9.36
C GLU A 157 6.49 5.20 8.00
N ILE A 158 5.81 4.06 7.99
CA ILE A 158 5.56 3.34 6.75
C ILE A 158 4.31 3.86 6.06
N GLU A 159 4.30 3.67 4.77
CA GLU A 159 3.18 4.04 3.92
C GLU A 159 2.69 2.83 3.12
N GLY A 160 1.47 2.91 2.64
CA GLY A 160 0.85 1.87 1.84
C GLY A 160 -0.25 2.41 0.94
N ALA A 161 -0.82 1.54 0.13
CA ALA A 161 -1.96 1.87 -0.71
C ALA A 161 -2.94 0.69 -0.79
N LEU A 162 -4.19 0.99 -1.13
CA LEU A 162 -5.23 0.00 -1.35
C LEU A 162 -6.06 0.38 -2.59
N VAL A 163 -6.32 -0.61 -3.44
CA VAL A 163 -7.21 -0.49 -4.60
C VAL A 163 -8.26 -1.59 -4.52
N ALA A 164 -9.53 -1.23 -4.71
CA ALA A 164 -10.62 -2.16 -4.95
C ALA A 164 -11.23 -1.90 -6.33
N LEU A 165 -11.16 -2.90 -7.20
CA LEU A 165 -11.59 -2.84 -8.59
C LEU A 165 -12.65 -3.91 -8.85
N ASP A 166 -13.71 -3.53 -9.59
CA ASP A 166 -14.63 -4.50 -10.18
C ASP A 166 -13.98 -5.14 -11.41
N PRO A 167 -13.64 -6.45 -11.37
CA PRO A 167 -12.91 -7.10 -12.46
C PRO A 167 -13.71 -7.23 -13.76
N HIS A 168 -15.03 -7.08 -13.70
CA HIS A 168 -15.89 -7.20 -14.89
C HIS A 168 -16.10 -5.88 -15.61
N THR A 169 -16.12 -4.76 -14.88
CA THR A 169 -16.41 -3.44 -15.45
C THR A 169 -15.20 -2.49 -15.46
N GLY A 170 -14.16 -2.78 -14.71
CA GLY A 170 -13.01 -1.88 -14.51
C GLY A 170 -13.31 -0.68 -13.63
N ARG A 171 -14.46 -0.65 -12.94
CA ARG A 171 -14.81 0.43 -12.03
C ARG A 171 -13.94 0.36 -10.78
N ILE A 172 -13.24 1.44 -10.46
CA ILE A 172 -12.50 1.58 -9.21
C ILE A 172 -13.49 1.96 -8.12
N LEU A 173 -13.74 1.04 -7.20
CA LEU A 173 -14.74 1.19 -6.14
C LEU A 173 -14.15 1.86 -4.90
N ALA A 174 -12.86 1.62 -4.61
CA ALA A 174 -12.11 2.32 -3.58
C ALA A 174 -10.66 2.50 -4.01
N LEU A 175 -10.08 3.64 -3.61
CA LEU A 175 -8.70 4.01 -3.92
C LEU A 175 -8.12 4.79 -2.74
N VAL A 176 -7.11 4.24 -2.07
CA VAL A 176 -6.41 4.86 -0.95
C VAL A 176 -4.92 4.88 -1.26
N GLY A 177 -4.31 6.06 -1.34
CA GLY A 177 -2.94 6.25 -1.78
C GLY A 177 -1.91 6.46 -0.66
N GLY A 178 -2.34 6.44 0.60
CA GLY A 178 -1.45 6.64 1.76
C GLY A 178 -2.21 6.69 3.07
N TYR A 179 -1.48 6.75 4.18
CA TYR A 179 -2.03 6.90 5.52
C TYR A 179 -2.79 8.22 5.68
N ALA A 180 -2.12 9.34 5.34
CA ALA A 180 -2.69 10.69 5.34
C ALA A 180 -2.40 11.37 4.01
N TYR A 181 -3.30 11.19 3.04
CA TYR A 181 -3.12 11.75 1.71
C TYR A 181 -3.60 13.19 1.64
N ASP A 182 -2.65 14.13 1.45
CA ASP A 182 -2.95 15.55 1.23
C ASP A 182 -2.35 16.02 -0.12
N PRO A 183 -3.16 16.13 -1.18
CA PRO A 183 -2.69 16.55 -2.49
C PRO A 183 -2.19 18.00 -2.51
N SER A 184 -2.62 18.87 -1.59
CA SER A 184 -2.17 20.27 -1.50
C SER A 184 -0.70 20.38 -1.08
N ARG A 185 -0.18 19.36 -0.41
CA ARG A 185 1.22 19.23 0.02
C ARG A 185 2.07 18.38 -0.93
N GLY A 186 1.56 18.05 -2.13
CA GLY A 186 2.26 17.22 -3.09
C GLY A 186 2.35 15.75 -2.69
N ALA A 187 1.42 15.27 -1.86
CA ALA A 187 1.40 13.87 -1.44
C ALA A 187 1.29 12.92 -2.63
N LEU A 188 2.17 11.91 -2.65
CA LEU A 188 2.20 10.87 -3.66
C LEU A 188 1.02 9.91 -3.46
N ASN A 189 0.20 9.70 -4.50
CA ASN A 189 -0.74 8.58 -4.51
C ASN A 189 0.00 7.30 -4.85
N ARG A 190 0.29 6.49 -3.84
CA ARG A 190 1.07 5.27 -4.01
C ARG A 190 0.35 4.17 -4.77
N ALA A 191 -0.96 4.28 -4.94
CA ALA A 191 -1.72 3.33 -5.75
C ALA A 191 -1.50 3.51 -7.26
N THR A 192 -1.26 4.77 -7.71
CA THR A 192 -1.24 5.13 -9.13
C THR A 192 0.06 5.78 -9.58
N GLN A 193 0.94 6.18 -8.67
CA GLN A 193 2.14 6.96 -8.97
C GLN A 193 3.44 6.34 -8.40
N ALA A 194 3.34 5.44 -7.42
CA ALA A 194 4.50 4.74 -6.89
C ALA A 194 4.69 3.43 -7.65
N GLU A 195 5.83 3.31 -8.29
CA GLU A 195 6.27 2.07 -8.92
C GLU A 195 7.10 1.25 -7.92
N ARG A 196 6.80 -0.03 -7.82
CA ARG A 196 7.48 -0.97 -6.93
C ARG A 196 7.59 -2.33 -7.61
N GLN A 197 8.62 -3.07 -7.24
CA GLN A 197 8.79 -4.45 -7.68
C GLN A 197 7.63 -5.32 -7.17
N PRO A 198 6.84 -5.94 -8.04
CA PRO A 198 5.72 -6.80 -7.64
C PRO A 198 6.20 -8.10 -6.97
N GLY A 199 7.48 -8.47 -7.15
CA GLY A 199 8.00 -9.71 -6.60
C GLY A 199 7.22 -10.93 -7.09
N SER A 200 6.97 -11.88 -6.21
CA SER A 200 6.29 -13.14 -6.53
C SER A 200 4.86 -12.98 -7.06
N THR A 201 4.24 -11.81 -6.95
CA THR A 201 2.93 -11.55 -7.56
C THR A 201 2.99 -11.48 -9.09
N PHE A 202 4.18 -11.39 -9.68
CA PHE A 202 4.39 -11.50 -11.12
C PHE A 202 4.34 -12.96 -11.64
N LYS A 203 4.59 -13.96 -10.80
CA LYS A 203 4.68 -15.36 -11.22
C LYS A 203 3.49 -15.91 -12.00
N PRO A 204 2.22 -15.57 -11.69
CA PRO A 204 1.08 -16.06 -12.47
C PRO A 204 1.20 -15.83 -13.98
N PHE A 205 1.84 -14.73 -14.42
CA PHE A 205 2.03 -14.42 -15.85
C PHE A 205 3.06 -15.36 -16.49
N VAL A 206 4.09 -15.79 -15.76
CA VAL A 206 5.05 -16.83 -16.20
C VAL A 206 4.34 -18.17 -16.38
N TYR A 207 3.49 -18.55 -15.42
CA TYR A 207 2.73 -19.80 -15.47
C TYR A 207 1.64 -19.78 -16.55
N LEU A 208 1.03 -18.63 -16.80
CA LEU A 208 0.09 -18.43 -17.90
C LEU A 208 0.77 -18.65 -19.25
N ALA A 209 1.96 -18.05 -19.47
CA ALA A 209 2.76 -18.24 -20.66
C ALA A 209 3.11 -19.71 -20.92
N ALA A 210 3.43 -20.45 -19.85
CA ALA A 210 3.69 -21.87 -19.93
C ALA A 210 2.44 -22.67 -20.37
N MET A 211 1.28 -22.36 -19.77
CA MET A 211 0.02 -23.03 -20.13
C MET A 211 -0.36 -22.79 -21.60
N GLU A 212 -0.13 -21.60 -22.16
CA GLU A 212 -0.34 -21.32 -23.58
C GLU A 212 0.56 -22.16 -24.49
N GLN A 213 1.76 -22.54 -24.01
CA GLN A 213 2.67 -23.44 -24.75
C GLN A 213 2.39 -24.94 -24.51
N GLY A 214 1.26 -25.27 -23.88
CA GLY A 214 0.81 -26.64 -23.68
C GLY A 214 1.27 -27.31 -22.37
N PHE A 215 1.89 -26.57 -21.48
CA PHE A 215 2.10 -27.07 -20.11
C PHE A 215 0.76 -27.20 -19.39
N SER A 216 0.66 -28.15 -18.50
CA SER A 216 -0.49 -28.33 -17.63
C SER A 216 -0.10 -28.11 -16.17
N PRO A 217 -1.04 -27.90 -15.25
CA PRO A 217 -0.72 -27.81 -13.81
C PRO A 217 0.06 -29.01 -13.27
N ASN A 218 -0.07 -30.18 -13.90
CA ASN A 218 0.63 -31.41 -13.53
C ASN A 218 1.97 -31.61 -14.27
N SER A 219 2.31 -30.76 -15.24
CA SER A 219 3.66 -30.74 -15.84
C SER A 219 4.69 -30.49 -14.77
N THR A 220 5.86 -31.15 -14.84
CA THR A 220 6.84 -31.11 -13.75
C THR A 220 8.06 -30.28 -14.10
N VAL A 221 8.52 -29.46 -13.15
CA VAL A 221 9.75 -28.68 -13.22
C VAL A 221 10.65 -29.01 -12.04
N LEU A 222 11.96 -28.88 -12.23
CA LEU A 222 12.95 -29.24 -11.23
C LEU A 222 13.19 -28.07 -10.26
N ASP A 223 13.02 -28.29 -8.96
CA ASP A 223 13.34 -27.37 -7.88
C ASP A 223 14.68 -27.72 -7.25
N ASN A 224 15.77 -27.32 -7.90
CA ASN A 224 17.16 -27.58 -7.49
C ASN A 224 18.03 -26.34 -7.74
N PRO A 225 19.19 -26.22 -7.10
CA PRO A 225 20.14 -25.13 -7.37
C PRO A 225 20.41 -24.95 -8.86
N TRP A 226 20.53 -23.73 -9.28
CA TRP A 226 20.85 -23.38 -10.66
C TRP A 226 21.75 -22.15 -10.70
N ILE A 227 22.79 -22.23 -11.51
CA ILE A 227 23.72 -21.14 -11.78
C ILE A 227 23.48 -20.72 -13.21
N ILE A 228 23.13 -19.46 -13.41
CA ILE A 228 22.95 -18.86 -14.72
C ILE A 228 24.19 -18.03 -14.99
N PRO A 229 25.04 -18.44 -15.96
CA PRO A 229 26.29 -17.76 -16.25
C PRO A 229 26.03 -16.28 -16.66
N ALA A 230 26.94 -15.43 -16.24
CA ALA A 230 26.98 -14.04 -16.70
C ALA A 230 27.17 -13.98 -18.23
N ARG A 231 26.57 -12.96 -18.85
CA ARG A 231 26.68 -12.73 -20.29
C ARG A 231 27.81 -11.76 -20.66
N GLY A 232 28.34 -11.03 -19.67
CA GLY A 232 29.39 -10.03 -19.80
C GLY A 232 30.66 -10.37 -18.99
N GLN A 233 31.81 -9.73 -19.31
CA GLN A 233 33.06 -9.96 -18.58
C GLN A 233 33.08 -9.36 -17.17
N ASP A 234 32.21 -8.35 -16.91
CA ASP A 234 32.13 -7.63 -15.63
C ASP A 234 30.86 -8.01 -14.82
N GLU A 235 30.10 -9.00 -15.26
CA GLU A 235 28.89 -9.49 -14.59
C GLU A 235 29.19 -10.74 -13.78
N GLU A 236 28.53 -10.89 -12.65
CA GLU A 236 28.60 -12.12 -11.84
C GLU A 236 27.51 -13.12 -12.25
N ASP A 237 27.79 -14.41 -12.06
CA ASP A 237 26.84 -15.49 -12.25
C ASP A 237 25.61 -15.26 -11.38
N TRP A 238 24.42 -15.31 -11.96
CA TRP A 238 23.20 -15.21 -11.18
C TRP A 238 22.83 -16.55 -10.56
N ARG A 239 22.59 -16.54 -9.24
CA ARG A 239 22.29 -17.71 -8.41
C ARG A 239 20.97 -17.52 -7.68
N PRO A 240 19.79 -17.65 -8.37
CA PRO A 240 18.51 -17.55 -7.70
C PRO A 240 18.38 -18.61 -6.61
N GLN A 241 17.67 -18.26 -5.53
CA GLN A 241 17.42 -19.14 -4.40
C GLN A 241 15.93 -19.14 -4.05
N ASN A 242 15.44 -20.22 -3.48
CA ASN A 242 14.16 -20.24 -2.81
C ASN A 242 14.25 -19.48 -1.48
N TYR A 243 13.16 -18.85 -1.06
CA TYR A 243 13.13 -18.02 0.16
C TYR A 243 13.56 -18.80 1.42
N ASP A 244 13.14 -20.07 1.51
CA ASP A 244 13.45 -20.96 2.62
C ASP A 244 14.81 -21.68 2.51
N GLY A 245 15.56 -21.45 1.43
CA GLY A 245 16.84 -22.11 1.17
C GLY A 245 16.74 -23.60 0.88
N THR A 246 15.53 -24.18 0.80
CA THR A 246 15.33 -25.62 0.56
C THR A 246 15.05 -25.96 -0.91
N PHE A 247 15.19 -27.23 -1.28
CA PHE A 247 14.98 -27.74 -2.63
C PHE A 247 14.13 -29.02 -2.56
N TRP A 248 13.10 -29.09 -3.43
CA TRP A 248 12.10 -30.19 -3.40
C TRP A 248 12.28 -31.19 -4.53
N GLY A 249 13.27 -31.00 -5.40
CA GLY A 249 13.46 -31.83 -6.57
C GLY A 249 12.39 -31.58 -7.64
N ARG A 250 11.99 -32.64 -8.34
CA ARG A 250 10.97 -32.53 -9.40
C ARG A 250 9.57 -32.41 -8.82
N GLN A 251 8.91 -31.30 -9.09
CA GLN A 251 7.58 -30.97 -8.58
C GLN A 251 6.63 -30.56 -9.72
N PRO A 252 5.29 -30.73 -9.55
CA PRO A 252 4.31 -30.23 -10.51
C PRO A 252 4.20 -28.70 -10.48
N LEU A 253 3.80 -28.11 -11.61
CA LEU A 253 3.70 -26.64 -11.77
C LEU A 253 2.83 -26.00 -10.71
N TYR A 254 1.66 -26.61 -10.37
CA TYR A 254 0.78 -26.05 -9.37
C TYR A 254 1.47 -25.87 -8.01
N ALA A 255 2.33 -26.81 -7.59
CA ALA A 255 3.07 -26.69 -6.34
C ALA A 255 4.12 -25.55 -6.40
N GLY A 256 4.74 -25.34 -7.57
CA GLY A 256 5.67 -24.24 -7.78
C GLY A 256 5.00 -22.86 -7.61
N LEU A 257 3.77 -22.70 -8.09
CA LEU A 257 3.00 -21.47 -7.93
C LEU A 257 2.44 -21.33 -6.50
N GLU A 258 1.82 -22.38 -5.96
CA GLU A 258 1.22 -22.41 -4.61
C GLU A 258 2.23 -22.04 -3.53
N TRP A 259 3.42 -22.62 -3.59
CA TRP A 259 4.49 -22.40 -2.62
C TRP A 259 5.52 -21.34 -3.06
N SER A 260 5.21 -20.66 -4.15
CA SER A 260 6.04 -19.55 -4.65
C SER A 260 7.52 -19.92 -4.87
N ARG A 261 7.80 -21.12 -5.45
CA ARG A 261 9.16 -21.63 -5.63
C ARG A 261 9.91 -20.83 -6.71
N ASN A 262 10.95 -20.12 -6.34
CA ASN A 262 11.70 -19.26 -7.25
C ASN A 262 12.41 -20.05 -8.34
N LEU A 263 13.12 -21.13 -7.97
CA LEU A 263 13.89 -21.94 -8.91
C LEU A 263 13.03 -22.64 -9.95
N MET A 264 11.82 -23.09 -9.58
CA MET A 264 10.86 -23.63 -10.53
C MET A 264 10.39 -22.55 -11.51
N THR A 265 10.08 -21.35 -11.01
CA THR A 265 9.62 -20.23 -11.84
C THR A 265 10.68 -19.79 -12.84
N VAL A 266 11.93 -19.62 -12.41
CA VAL A 266 13.03 -19.21 -13.29
C VAL A 266 13.33 -20.27 -14.37
N ARG A 267 13.30 -21.57 -14.02
CA ARG A 267 13.45 -22.65 -14.99
C ARG A 267 12.32 -22.67 -16.00
N LEU A 268 11.09 -22.53 -15.53
CA LEU A 268 9.92 -22.44 -16.38
C LEU A 268 10.01 -21.26 -17.33
N ALA A 269 10.38 -20.09 -16.82
CA ALA A 269 10.57 -18.89 -17.64
C ALA A 269 11.65 -19.05 -18.70
N ASN A 270 12.74 -19.75 -18.37
CA ASN A 270 13.79 -20.05 -19.35
C ASN A 270 13.32 -21.04 -20.44
N GLU A 271 12.47 -22.00 -20.09
CA GLU A 271 11.91 -22.98 -21.03
C GLU A 271 10.88 -22.36 -21.95
N VAL A 272 9.99 -21.53 -21.41
CA VAL A 272 8.93 -20.80 -22.13
C VAL A 272 9.50 -19.69 -23.01
N GLY A 273 10.56 -19.03 -22.55
CA GLY A 273 11.15 -17.85 -23.17
C GLY A 273 10.59 -16.54 -22.63
N MET A 274 11.49 -15.64 -22.25
CA MET A 274 11.12 -14.36 -21.61
C MET A 274 10.36 -13.42 -22.56
N ASP A 275 10.60 -13.47 -23.86
CA ASP A 275 9.90 -12.63 -24.85
C ASP A 275 8.37 -12.86 -24.79
N ARG A 276 7.91 -14.12 -24.69
CA ARG A 276 6.49 -14.44 -24.57
C ARG A 276 5.92 -14.00 -23.22
N ILE A 277 6.68 -14.14 -22.13
CA ILE A 277 6.27 -13.70 -20.79
C ILE A 277 6.10 -12.19 -20.75
N VAL A 278 7.04 -11.44 -21.33
CA VAL A 278 6.96 -9.97 -21.43
C VAL A 278 5.77 -9.54 -22.29
N GLU A 279 5.50 -10.23 -23.40
CA GLU A 279 4.33 -9.95 -24.24
C GLU A 279 3.02 -10.14 -23.48
N ILE A 280 2.87 -11.23 -22.71
CA ILE A 280 1.71 -11.46 -21.85
C ILE A 280 1.60 -10.37 -20.78
N ALA A 281 2.69 -10.03 -20.11
CA ALA A 281 2.67 -8.96 -19.08
C ALA A 281 2.19 -7.63 -19.67
N ARG A 282 2.63 -7.30 -20.90
CA ARG A 282 2.17 -6.12 -21.64
C ARG A 282 0.69 -6.22 -22.01
N ASP A 283 0.21 -7.35 -22.51
CA ASP A 283 -1.20 -7.57 -22.82
C ASP A 283 -2.10 -7.39 -21.59
N PHE A 284 -1.55 -7.68 -20.40
CA PHE A 284 -2.21 -7.45 -19.11
C PHE A 284 -1.98 -6.03 -18.55
N GLY A 285 -1.25 -5.17 -19.24
CA GLY A 285 -1.05 -3.76 -18.87
C GLY A 285 -0.09 -3.55 -17.69
N ILE A 286 0.85 -4.46 -17.44
CA ILE A 286 1.79 -4.34 -16.32
C ILE A 286 2.87 -3.29 -16.61
N ASP A 287 3.52 -3.35 -17.76
CA ASP A 287 4.50 -2.37 -18.25
C ASP A 287 4.81 -2.63 -19.73
N ASP A 288 4.89 -1.57 -20.51
CA ASP A 288 5.17 -1.62 -21.95
C ASP A 288 6.67 -1.83 -22.26
N ALA A 289 7.56 -1.56 -21.31
CA ALA A 289 9.01 -1.51 -21.50
C ALA A 289 9.79 -2.61 -20.76
N LEU A 290 9.14 -3.69 -20.31
CA LEU A 290 9.80 -4.79 -19.60
C LEU A 290 10.94 -5.41 -20.44
N PRO A 291 12.17 -5.45 -19.92
CA PRO A 291 13.26 -6.14 -20.61
C PRO A 291 13.15 -7.66 -20.43
N PRO A 292 13.49 -8.47 -21.45
CA PRO A 292 13.30 -9.92 -21.39
C PRO A 292 14.43 -10.66 -20.62
N TYR A 293 14.77 -10.19 -19.41
CA TYR A 293 15.74 -10.84 -18.52
C TYR A 293 15.05 -11.85 -17.60
N LEU A 294 15.72 -12.97 -17.34
CA LEU A 294 15.18 -14.05 -16.48
C LEU A 294 14.80 -13.56 -15.06
N ALA A 295 15.49 -12.56 -14.52
CA ALA A 295 15.17 -11.98 -13.23
C ALA A 295 13.74 -11.39 -13.17
N ILE A 296 13.22 -10.88 -14.30
CA ILE A 296 11.84 -10.35 -14.39
C ILE A 296 10.79 -11.42 -14.05
N SER A 297 11.09 -12.70 -14.29
CA SER A 297 10.19 -13.80 -13.92
C SER A 297 9.89 -13.87 -12.41
N LEU A 298 10.74 -13.25 -11.59
CA LEU A 298 10.57 -13.12 -10.13
C LEU A 298 10.00 -11.76 -9.72
N GLY A 299 9.59 -10.92 -10.68
CA GLY A 299 8.99 -9.62 -10.45
C GLY A 299 9.98 -8.55 -9.99
N THR A 300 11.16 -8.50 -10.59
CA THR A 300 12.18 -7.47 -10.31
C THR A 300 11.98 -6.17 -11.06
N ALA A 301 11.12 -6.14 -12.08
CA ALA A 301 10.70 -4.90 -12.73
C ALA A 301 9.62 -4.20 -11.91
N GLU A 302 9.60 -2.88 -11.99
CA GLU A 302 8.65 -2.06 -11.23
C GLU A 302 7.32 -1.90 -11.97
N THR A 303 6.23 -1.76 -11.22
CA THR A 303 4.88 -1.47 -11.72
C THR A 303 4.08 -0.76 -10.64
N THR A 304 2.95 -0.14 -11.00
CA THR A 304 2.05 0.44 -10.02
C THR A 304 1.10 -0.60 -9.42
N LEU A 305 0.59 -0.32 -8.22
CA LEU A 305 -0.46 -1.14 -7.60
C LEU A 305 -1.72 -1.20 -8.47
N MET A 306 -2.06 -0.09 -9.15
CA MET A 306 -3.22 -0.02 -10.04
C MET A 306 -3.09 -0.97 -11.23
N ASP A 307 -1.94 -0.96 -11.91
CA ASP A 307 -1.70 -1.79 -13.08
C ASP A 307 -1.70 -3.27 -12.69
N LEU A 308 -1.01 -3.62 -11.59
CA LEU A 308 -1.01 -4.98 -11.07
C LEU A 308 -2.42 -5.45 -10.67
N THR A 309 -3.20 -4.59 -9.97
CA THR A 309 -4.59 -4.90 -9.60
C THR A 309 -5.47 -5.12 -10.83
N THR A 310 -5.27 -4.30 -11.88
CA THR A 310 -5.98 -4.43 -13.15
C THR A 310 -5.64 -5.74 -13.84
N ALA A 311 -4.35 -6.10 -13.88
CA ALA A 311 -3.89 -7.36 -14.46
C ALA A 311 -4.51 -8.58 -13.73
N TYR A 312 -4.54 -8.55 -12.40
CA TYR A 312 -5.24 -9.60 -11.62
C TYR A 312 -6.74 -9.62 -11.85
N GLY A 313 -7.37 -8.45 -12.04
CA GLY A 313 -8.77 -8.34 -12.47
C GLY A 313 -9.03 -9.07 -13.79
N MET A 314 -8.11 -8.97 -14.75
CA MET A 314 -8.19 -9.71 -16.03
C MET A 314 -8.01 -11.22 -15.83
N LEU A 315 -7.14 -11.69 -14.93
CA LEU A 315 -7.05 -13.13 -14.61
C LEU A 315 -8.37 -13.65 -14.03
N VAL A 316 -8.98 -12.90 -13.09
CA VAL A 316 -10.23 -13.30 -12.42
C VAL A 316 -11.43 -13.32 -13.36
N ASN A 317 -11.48 -12.42 -14.35
CA ASN A 317 -12.61 -12.30 -15.29
C ASN A 317 -12.52 -13.23 -16.52
N GLY A 318 -11.57 -14.16 -16.53
CA GLY A 318 -11.36 -15.11 -17.63
C GLY A 318 -10.54 -14.54 -18.80
N GLY A 319 -9.56 -13.67 -18.53
CA GLY A 319 -8.62 -13.12 -19.51
C GLY A 319 -9.17 -11.97 -20.36
N LYS A 320 -10.28 -11.38 -19.94
CA LYS A 320 -10.88 -10.27 -20.69
C LYS A 320 -10.26 -8.95 -20.31
N GLN A 321 -9.83 -8.17 -21.30
CA GLN A 321 -9.24 -6.86 -21.08
C GLN A 321 -10.19 -5.92 -20.32
N VAL A 322 -9.67 -5.27 -19.30
CA VAL A 322 -10.38 -4.31 -18.45
C VAL A 322 -9.60 -3.01 -18.43
N GLU A 323 -10.31 -1.91 -18.65
CA GLU A 323 -9.78 -0.57 -18.52
C GLU A 323 -10.23 0.03 -17.17
N PRO A 324 -9.30 0.30 -16.24
CA PRO A 324 -9.66 0.88 -14.95
C PRO A 324 -10.22 2.29 -15.12
N THR A 325 -11.27 2.62 -14.39
CA THR A 325 -11.90 3.94 -14.47
C THR A 325 -12.36 4.45 -13.12
N LEU A 326 -12.15 5.74 -12.89
CA LEU A 326 -12.65 6.49 -11.73
C LEU A 326 -13.99 7.16 -12.01
N MET A 327 -14.44 7.20 -13.28
CA MET A 327 -15.60 7.98 -13.70
C MET A 327 -16.59 7.14 -14.50
N ASP A 328 -17.87 7.23 -14.11
CA ASP A 328 -18.98 6.66 -14.88
C ASP A 328 -19.51 7.64 -15.92
N ARG A 329 -19.56 8.94 -15.57
CA ARG A 329 -20.13 9.97 -16.45
C ARG A 329 -19.59 11.35 -16.11
N VAL A 330 -19.35 12.16 -17.15
CA VAL A 330 -19.05 13.58 -17.06
C VAL A 330 -20.09 14.34 -17.88
N GLN A 331 -20.67 15.38 -17.32
CA GLN A 331 -21.62 16.28 -17.97
C GLN A 331 -21.16 17.72 -17.81
N ASP A 332 -21.50 18.57 -18.79
CA ASP A 332 -21.33 20.00 -18.69
C ASP A 332 -22.40 20.64 -17.78
N ARG A 333 -22.31 21.95 -17.58
CA ARG A 333 -23.30 22.73 -16.79
C ARG A 333 -24.73 22.70 -17.32
N TYR A 334 -24.91 22.34 -18.59
CA TYR A 334 -26.21 22.25 -19.26
C TYR A 334 -26.78 20.84 -19.23
N GLY A 335 -26.06 19.88 -18.63
CA GLY A 335 -26.47 18.48 -18.55
C GLY A 335 -26.11 17.65 -19.79
N GLN A 336 -25.41 18.24 -20.78
CA GLN A 336 -24.92 17.48 -21.94
C GLN A 336 -23.84 16.51 -21.49
N THR A 337 -23.95 15.24 -21.89
CA THR A 337 -22.99 14.20 -21.56
C THR A 337 -21.74 14.32 -22.44
N LEU A 338 -20.62 14.65 -21.83
CA LEU A 338 -19.29 14.73 -22.46
C LEU A 338 -18.60 13.36 -22.47
N TYR A 339 -18.77 12.59 -21.39
CA TYR A 339 -18.23 11.23 -21.25
C TYR A 339 -19.23 10.33 -20.54
N LYS A 340 -19.32 9.10 -21.00
CA LYS A 340 -20.06 8.03 -20.33
C LYS A 340 -19.31 6.71 -20.54
N LYS A 341 -18.98 6.02 -19.46
CA LYS A 341 -18.38 4.68 -19.52
C LYS A 341 -19.32 3.78 -20.33
N LYS A 342 -18.79 3.18 -21.39
CA LYS A 342 -19.55 2.23 -22.20
C LYS A 342 -19.87 1.00 -21.35
N LYS A 343 -21.11 0.54 -21.37
CA LYS A 343 -21.43 -0.78 -20.85
C LYS A 343 -20.70 -1.80 -21.72
N ARG A 344 -20.02 -2.75 -21.08
CA ARG A 344 -19.42 -3.84 -21.81
C ARG A 344 -20.54 -4.67 -22.45
N ASN A 345 -20.70 -4.57 -23.75
CA ASN A 345 -21.55 -5.46 -24.51
C ASN A 345 -20.69 -6.66 -24.90
N CYS A 346 -20.69 -7.66 -24.07
CA CYS A 346 -20.07 -8.92 -24.39
C CYS A 346 -21.13 -9.83 -24.99
N VAL A 347 -21.13 -9.95 -26.30
CA VAL A 347 -22.08 -10.83 -27.02
C VAL A 347 -21.62 -12.28 -26.94
N ASP A 348 -20.31 -12.53 -26.85
CA ASP A 348 -19.69 -13.86 -26.92
C ASP A 348 -18.66 -14.12 -25.80
N CYS A 349 -18.76 -13.45 -24.68
CA CYS A 349 -17.85 -13.72 -23.58
C CYS A 349 -18.42 -14.64 -22.49
#